data_3a0c09e8ac5dc455b762a524508ae425
#
_entry.id   3a0c09e8ac5dc455b762a524508ae425
#
_cell.length_a   1.000
_cell.length_b   1.000
_cell.length_c   1.000
_cell.angle_alpha   90.00
_cell.angle_beta   90.00
_cell.angle_gamma   90.00
#
_symmetry.space_group_name_H-M   'P 1'
#
loop_
_entity.id
_entity.type
_entity.pdbx_description
1 polymer ?
#
loop_
_entity_poly.entity_id
_entity_poly.type
_entity_poly.pdbx_seq_one_letter_code
_entity_poly.pdbx_strand_id
1 'polypeptide(L)'
;MKKKILLVAAAVVAFSVLAACGKAEDKKPANGNNHAGHAASGQENAEKHTGNEKEEAGDMEHGGSHGDHSAAAKPALEDLNVSFTFPTGAAKANEETELTIQITDKDGKTVNKYDINHEKLLHLIIVNHDLSFFNHIHPEFKGDGTFTVNTSFPAGGEYKVFADFIPTGGANSTLSEWVKVEGKESKHAAITPEGKLVKEVGVKEIELALSDTKPNEEVTLTFNIRDAKTKKVIDNLQPYLGAVGHVVILSKDANQYLHVHPIDEKATGPDAKFATSFPQSGTYKLWGQFQHNGEVFTVPFVVDVR
;
A
#
# COMPACT_ATOMS: atom_id res chain seq x y z
N MET A 1 36.19 25.96 46.48
CA MET A 1 36.61 26.94 45.49
C MET A 1 37.74 26.36 44.67
N LYS A 2 37.51 25.92 43.42
CA LYS A 2 38.48 25.75 42.32
C LYS A 2 37.69 25.30 41.11
N LYS A 3 37.38 26.22 40.20
CA LYS A 3 36.72 25.98 38.90
C LYS A 3 37.73 25.27 37.99
N LYS A 4 37.36 24.08 37.48
CA LYS A 4 38.07 23.45 36.37
C LYS A 4 37.34 23.79 35.08
N ILE A 5 37.99 24.54 34.24
CA ILE A 5 37.61 24.88 32.87
C ILE A 5 38.08 23.70 32.00
N LEU A 6 37.15 23.05 31.31
CA LEU A 6 37.45 21.99 30.32
C LEU A 6 37.41 22.64 28.92
N LEU A 7 38.57 22.69 28.29
CA LEU A 7 38.73 23.12 26.89
C LEU A 7 38.29 21.92 26.00
N VAL A 8 37.32 22.16 25.14
CA VAL A 8 36.96 21.25 24.05
C VAL A 8 37.67 21.71 22.80
N ALA A 9 38.60 20.92 22.30
CA ALA A 9 39.27 21.13 21.02
C ALA A 9 38.37 20.62 19.89
N ALA A 10 37.96 21.50 18.99
CA ALA A 10 37.27 21.16 17.76
C ALA A 10 38.29 20.75 16.70
N ALA A 11 38.23 19.52 16.24
CA ALA A 11 39.00 19.04 15.09
C ALA A 11 38.19 19.29 13.80
N VAL A 12 38.72 20.17 12.97
CA VAL A 12 38.20 20.43 11.61
C VAL A 12 38.86 19.40 10.69
N VAL A 13 38.08 18.52 10.10
CA VAL A 13 38.52 17.63 9.02
C VAL A 13 38.12 18.25 7.70
N ALA A 14 39.13 18.67 6.95
CA ALA A 14 38.98 19.18 5.59
C ALA A 14 38.96 18.01 4.61
N PHE A 15 37.88 17.84 3.88
CA PHE A 15 37.79 16.91 2.74
C PHE A 15 38.20 17.64 1.46
N SER A 16 39.30 17.16 0.87
CA SER A 16 39.79 17.61 -0.44
C SER A 16 39.00 16.94 -1.55
N VAL A 17 38.35 17.71 -2.39
CA VAL A 17 37.69 17.25 -3.63
C VAL A 17 38.72 17.19 -4.74
N LEU A 18 39.02 16.02 -5.26
CA LEU A 18 39.76 15.84 -6.51
C LEU A 18 38.75 15.81 -7.67
N ALA A 19 38.81 16.85 -8.49
CA ALA A 19 38.14 16.89 -9.78
C ALA A 19 39.03 16.18 -10.81
N ALA A 20 38.49 15.13 -11.45
CA ALA A 20 39.09 14.53 -12.64
C ALA A 20 38.21 14.86 -13.85
N CYS A 21 38.76 15.73 -14.71
CA CYS A 21 38.24 15.96 -16.06
C CYS A 21 38.63 14.79 -16.97
N GLY A 22 37.63 14.16 -17.60
CA GLY A 22 37.82 13.22 -18.71
C GLY A 22 37.02 13.70 -19.91
N LYS A 23 37.72 14.00 -21.00
CA LYS A 23 37.23 14.50 -22.29
C LYS A 23 36.38 13.48 -23.03
N ALA A 24 35.34 13.96 -23.66
CA ALA A 24 34.57 13.28 -24.69
C ALA A 24 35.37 13.12 -25.99
N GLU A 25 35.22 12.00 -26.66
CA GLU A 25 35.47 11.87 -28.08
C GLU A 25 34.25 11.24 -28.79
N ASP A 26 33.72 12.01 -29.73
CA ASP A 26 32.75 11.64 -30.75
C ASP A 26 33.31 10.55 -31.66
N LYS A 27 32.52 9.52 -31.94
CA LYS A 27 32.59 8.77 -33.20
C LYS A 27 31.21 8.26 -33.63
N LYS A 28 30.68 8.93 -34.66
CA LYS A 28 29.68 8.40 -35.56
C LYS A 28 30.43 7.72 -36.72
N PRO A 29 29.95 6.61 -37.26
CA PRO A 29 29.82 6.55 -38.70
C PRO A 29 28.45 6.08 -39.20
N ALA A 30 28.24 6.52 -40.39
CA ALA A 30 27.09 6.50 -41.25
C ALA A 30 26.92 5.19 -42.04
N ASN A 31 25.72 5.09 -42.61
CA ASN A 31 25.36 4.46 -43.90
C ASN A 31 25.24 2.92 -43.92
N GLY A 32 24.23 2.36 -44.53
CA GLY A 32 23.37 2.72 -45.61
C GLY A 32 22.53 1.53 -46.05
N ASN A 33 21.51 1.89 -46.79
CA ASN A 33 20.81 1.25 -47.92
C ASN A 33 19.62 0.32 -47.63
N ASN A 34 18.42 0.85 -47.89
CA ASN A 34 17.60 0.72 -49.11
C ASN A 34 17.13 -0.69 -49.47
N HIS A 35 15.80 -0.87 -49.47
CA HIS A 35 14.95 -1.19 -50.63
C HIS A 35 13.47 -0.97 -50.19
N ALA A 36 12.79 0.00 -50.77
CA ALA A 36 11.87 0.07 -51.88
C ALA A 36 11.00 -1.22 -52.01
N GLY A 37 9.73 -1.16 -51.77
CA GLY A 37 8.65 -0.53 -52.46
C GLY A 37 7.73 -1.63 -52.98
N HIS A 38 6.45 -1.54 -52.70
CA HIS A 38 5.40 -1.68 -53.75
C HIS A 38 4.03 -1.34 -53.14
N ALA A 39 3.46 -0.34 -53.78
CA ALA A 39 2.05 0.03 -53.66
C ALA A 39 1.24 -0.77 -54.70
N ALA A 40 -0.03 -0.97 -54.41
CA ALA A 40 -1.20 -0.87 -55.31
C ALA A 40 -2.37 -1.62 -54.63
N SER A 41 -3.43 -0.95 -54.21
CA SER A 41 -4.61 -0.48 -54.96
C SER A 41 -5.64 -1.58 -55.23
N GLY A 42 -6.91 -1.25 -54.90
CA GLY A 42 -8.10 -1.82 -55.51
C GLY A 42 -9.19 -2.23 -54.56
N GLN A 43 -10.07 -1.31 -54.21
CA GLN A 43 -11.45 -1.10 -54.67
C GLN A 43 -12.49 -2.14 -54.23
N GLU A 44 -13.40 -1.60 -53.41
CA GLU A 44 -14.87 -1.69 -53.45
C GLU A 44 -15.55 -2.95 -54.02
N ASN A 45 -16.45 -3.54 -53.22
CA ASN A 45 -17.85 -3.57 -53.63
C ASN A 45 -18.79 -3.87 -52.46
N ALA A 46 -19.82 -3.04 -52.39
CA ALA A 46 -21.00 -3.22 -51.58
C ALA A 46 -21.98 -4.13 -52.31
N GLU A 47 -22.62 -5.05 -51.59
CA GLU A 47 -23.99 -5.43 -51.92
C GLU A 47 -24.78 -5.91 -50.73
N LYS A 48 -25.97 -5.39 -50.73
CA LYS A 48 -27.07 -5.45 -49.78
C LYS A 48 -27.94 -6.65 -50.15
N HIS A 49 -28.28 -7.55 -49.24
CA HIS A 49 -29.51 -8.33 -49.38
C HIS A 49 -30.20 -8.53 -48.01
N THR A 50 -31.41 -8.05 -48.00
CA THR A 50 -32.50 -8.33 -47.10
C THR A 50 -33.09 -9.71 -47.36
N GLY A 51 -33.57 -10.40 -46.31
CA GLY A 51 -34.40 -11.59 -46.47
C GLY A 51 -34.70 -12.28 -45.14
N ASN A 52 -35.93 -12.19 -44.80
CA ASN A 52 -36.64 -12.70 -43.62
C ASN A 52 -36.89 -14.21 -43.77
N GLU A 53 -37.17 -14.88 -42.64
CA GLU A 53 -38.10 -16.00 -42.33
C GLU A 53 -37.47 -17.20 -41.63
N LYS A 54 -37.90 -17.40 -40.39
CA LYS A 54 -38.73 -18.39 -39.71
C LYS A 54 -38.30 -19.88 -39.72
N GLU A 55 -38.21 -20.36 -38.44
CA GLU A 55 -38.61 -21.66 -37.88
C GLU A 55 -37.95 -22.96 -38.43
N GLU A 56 -37.32 -23.74 -37.54
CA GLU A 56 -37.86 -24.92 -36.88
C GLU A 56 -36.83 -25.58 -35.94
N ALA A 57 -37.37 -26.25 -34.92
CA ALA A 57 -36.72 -27.02 -33.88
C ALA A 57 -36.01 -28.26 -34.44
N GLY A 58 -34.82 -28.56 -33.94
CA GLY A 58 -34.14 -29.84 -34.13
C GLY A 58 -33.32 -30.18 -32.89
N ASP A 59 -33.87 -31.06 -32.11
CA ASP A 59 -33.30 -31.76 -30.96
C ASP A 59 -32.12 -32.62 -31.43
N MET A 60 -30.90 -32.39 -30.88
CA MET A 60 -29.83 -33.38 -30.94
C MET A 60 -29.00 -33.33 -29.66
N GLU A 61 -29.29 -34.34 -28.81
CA GLU A 61 -28.41 -34.77 -27.73
C GLU A 61 -26.98 -34.99 -28.24
N HIS A 62 -26.00 -34.26 -27.69
CA HIS A 62 -24.64 -34.72 -27.65
C HIS A 62 -24.14 -34.71 -26.22
N GLY A 63 -24.09 -35.94 -25.66
CA GLY A 63 -23.39 -36.25 -24.42
C GLY A 63 -21.91 -35.84 -24.52
N GLY A 64 -21.55 -34.75 -23.88
CA GLY A 64 -20.20 -34.33 -23.59
C GLY A 64 -19.95 -34.53 -22.09
N SER A 65 -19.14 -35.56 -21.79
CA SER A 65 -18.59 -35.79 -20.45
C SER A 65 -17.98 -34.53 -19.89
N HIS A 66 -18.70 -33.87 -19.00
CA HIS A 66 -18.12 -32.82 -18.17
C HIS A 66 -17.21 -33.49 -17.15
N GLY A 67 -15.89 -33.43 -17.42
CA GLY A 67 -14.88 -33.69 -16.42
C GLY A 67 -15.16 -32.78 -15.22
N ASP A 68 -15.40 -33.39 -14.10
CA ASP A 68 -15.55 -32.77 -12.80
C ASP A 68 -14.21 -32.09 -12.43
N HIS A 69 -14.05 -30.85 -12.85
CA HIS A 69 -13.04 -29.97 -12.28
C HIS A 69 -13.64 -29.50 -10.95
N SER A 70 -13.43 -30.31 -9.92
CA SER A 70 -13.55 -29.88 -8.54
C SER A 70 -12.74 -28.59 -8.38
N ALA A 71 -13.39 -27.45 -8.55
CA ALA A 71 -12.83 -26.17 -8.21
C ALA A 71 -12.55 -26.23 -6.71
N ALA A 72 -11.27 -26.29 -6.34
CA ALA A 72 -10.85 -26.20 -4.95
C ALA A 72 -11.54 -24.95 -4.38
N ALA A 73 -12.30 -25.16 -3.30
CA ALA A 73 -12.99 -24.06 -2.63
C ALA A 73 -11.97 -22.98 -2.29
N LYS A 74 -12.30 -21.72 -2.65
CA LYS A 74 -11.45 -20.58 -2.28
C LYS A 74 -11.32 -20.57 -0.76
N PRO A 75 -10.10 -20.50 -0.20
CA PRO A 75 -9.96 -20.42 1.25
C PRO A 75 -10.69 -19.17 1.76
N ALA A 76 -11.60 -19.37 2.71
CA ALA A 76 -12.24 -18.29 3.43
C ALA A 76 -11.25 -17.71 4.45
N LEU A 77 -11.46 -16.48 4.90
CA LEU A 77 -10.62 -15.82 5.92
C LEU A 77 -10.51 -16.67 7.20
N GLU A 78 -11.59 -17.35 7.57
CA GLU A 78 -11.72 -18.25 8.73
C GLU A 78 -10.86 -19.52 8.64
N ASP A 79 -10.37 -19.83 7.43
CA ASP A 79 -9.51 -20.97 7.17
C ASP A 79 -8.00 -20.63 7.19
N LEU A 80 -7.64 -19.40 7.57
CA LEU A 80 -6.25 -18.94 7.58
C LEU A 80 -5.80 -18.54 8.98
N ASN A 81 -4.53 -18.79 9.26
CA ASN A 81 -3.86 -18.38 10.49
C ASN A 81 -2.59 -17.59 10.15
N VAL A 82 -2.26 -16.63 11.00
CA VAL A 82 -0.99 -15.89 10.95
C VAL A 82 -0.31 -16.00 12.30
N SER A 83 1.01 -16.03 12.31
CA SER A 83 1.80 -15.83 13.52
C SER A 83 2.94 -14.86 13.24
N PHE A 84 3.29 -14.08 14.25
CA PHE A 84 4.37 -13.09 14.22
C PHE A 84 5.40 -13.45 15.27
N THR A 85 6.64 -13.65 14.88
CA THR A 85 7.71 -14.09 15.78
C THR A 85 8.97 -13.26 15.61
N PHE A 86 9.73 -13.18 16.70
CA PHE A 86 11.04 -12.53 16.74
C PHE A 86 12.12 -13.54 17.10
N PRO A 87 13.37 -13.42 16.62
CA PRO A 87 14.44 -14.38 16.87
C PRO A 87 14.71 -14.66 18.35
N THR A 88 14.50 -13.64 19.21
CA THR A 88 14.72 -13.75 20.66
C THR A 88 13.43 -13.96 21.46
N GLY A 89 12.33 -14.27 20.77
CA GLY A 89 11.01 -14.43 21.38
C GLY A 89 10.25 -13.13 21.61
N ALA A 90 10.93 -11.99 21.77
CA ALA A 90 10.33 -10.66 21.85
C ALA A 90 11.24 -9.61 21.21
N ALA A 91 10.64 -8.58 20.64
CA ALA A 91 11.37 -7.39 20.19
C ALA A 91 11.73 -6.49 21.38
N LYS A 92 12.76 -5.65 21.21
CA LYS A 92 13.14 -4.62 22.19
C LYS A 92 13.01 -3.23 21.59
N ALA A 93 12.56 -2.31 22.41
CA ALA A 93 12.41 -0.91 22.01
C ALA A 93 13.75 -0.31 21.58
N ASN A 94 13.74 0.44 20.47
CA ASN A 94 14.89 1.12 19.87
C ASN A 94 16.01 0.19 19.36
N GLU A 95 15.71 -1.11 19.21
CA GLU A 95 16.59 -2.08 18.57
C GLU A 95 15.96 -2.54 17.25
N GLU A 96 16.79 -2.70 16.21
CA GLU A 96 16.35 -3.34 14.98
C GLU A 96 16.22 -4.84 15.20
N THR A 97 15.17 -5.45 14.69
CA THR A 97 14.91 -6.88 14.78
C THR A 97 14.26 -7.38 13.50
N GLU A 98 14.52 -8.64 13.16
CA GLU A 98 13.76 -9.32 12.11
C GLU A 98 12.43 -9.78 12.69
N LEU A 99 11.33 -9.44 11.99
CA LEU A 99 10.01 -9.98 12.23
C LEU A 99 9.73 -11.05 11.19
N THR A 100 9.42 -12.25 11.66
CA THR A 100 9.00 -13.38 10.83
C THR A 100 7.49 -13.53 10.91
N ILE A 101 6.84 -13.60 9.74
CA ILE A 101 5.41 -13.81 9.57
C ILE A 101 5.22 -15.20 8.96
N GLN A 102 4.42 -16.06 9.60
CA GLN A 102 4.07 -17.37 9.09
C GLN A 102 2.59 -17.43 8.80
N ILE A 103 2.20 -17.82 7.57
CA ILE A 103 0.81 -17.96 7.15
C ILE A 103 0.52 -19.43 6.85
N THR A 104 -0.51 -19.96 7.50
CA THR A 104 -0.97 -21.33 7.33
C THR A 104 -2.49 -21.38 7.12
N ASP A 105 -2.96 -22.49 6.58
CA ASP A 105 -4.39 -22.82 6.61
C ASP A 105 -4.79 -23.36 8.00
N LYS A 106 -6.09 -23.66 8.19
CA LYS A 106 -6.65 -24.21 9.42
C LYS A 106 -6.04 -25.56 9.82
N ASP A 107 -5.52 -26.31 8.87
CA ASP A 107 -4.91 -27.62 9.08
C ASP A 107 -3.40 -27.51 9.38
N GLY A 108 -2.88 -26.29 9.47
CA GLY A 108 -1.46 -25.98 9.73
C GLY A 108 -0.56 -26.13 8.52
N LYS A 109 -1.12 -26.30 7.32
CA LYS A 109 -0.33 -26.37 6.09
C LYS A 109 0.01 -24.94 5.62
N THR A 110 1.25 -24.74 5.21
CA THR A 110 1.76 -23.45 4.77
C THR A 110 1.10 -22.96 3.47
N VAL A 111 0.75 -21.68 3.42
CA VAL A 111 0.25 -21.01 2.22
C VAL A 111 1.46 -20.54 1.40
N ASN A 112 1.62 -21.05 0.17
CA ASN A 112 2.83 -20.83 -0.62
C ASN A 112 2.63 -20.00 -1.89
N LYS A 113 1.40 -19.59 -2.19
CA LYS A 113 1.10 -18.80 -3.38
C LYS A 113 0.25 -17.62 -3.01
N TYR A 114 0.67 -16.45 -3.46
CA TYR A 114 0.02 -15.19 -3.21
C TYR A 114 -0.12 -14.40 -4.52
N ASP A 115 -1.22 -13.71 -4.67
CA ASP A 115 -1.42 -12.76 -5.76
C ASP A 115 -0.86 -11.39 -5.35
N ILE A 116 -0.41 -10.63 -6.32
CA ILE A 116 0.08 -9.27 -6.09
C ILE A 116 -1.11 -8.36 -5.78
N ASN A 117 -1.02 -7.62 -4.68
CA ASN A 117 -1.91 -6.55 -4.28
C ASN A 117 -1.08 -5.26 -4.17
N HIS A 118 -1.41 -4.21 -4.91
CA HIS A 118 -0.68 -2.95 -4.87
C HIS A 118 0.85 -3.14 -4.93
N GLU A 119 1.33 -3.87 -5.96
CA GLU A 119 2.75 -4.18 -6.23
C GLU A 119 3.44 -5.10 -5.22
N LYS A 120 2.76 -5.56 -4.18
CA LYS A 120 3.34 -6.39 -3.11
C LYS A 120 2.55 -7.68 -2.90
N LEU A 121 3.22 -8.71 -2.38
CA LEU A 121 2.59 -9.96 -1.97
C LEU A 121 1.94 -9.85 -0.58
N LEU A 122 2.46 -8.97 0.28
CA LEU A 122 1.99 -8.74 1.63
C LEU A 122 2.28 -7.29 2.05
N HIS A 123 1.26 -6.62 2.60
CA HIS A 123 1.38 -5.36 3.30
C HIS A 123 1.36 -5.62 4.80
N LEU A 124 2.37 -5.12 5.50
CA LEU A 124 2.47 -5.25 6.95
C LEU A 124 2.26 -3.88 7.59
N ILE A 125 1.20 -3.77 8.37
CA ILE A 125 0.90 -2.55 9.12
C ILE A 125 1.13 -2.81 10.61
N ILE A 126 1.90 -1.96 11.26
CA ILE A 126 2.19 -2.04 12.69
C ILE A 126 1.73 -0.76 13.37
N VAL A 127 0.92 -0.89 14.39
CA VAL A 127 0.43 0.23 15.21
C VAL A 127 0.52 -0.08 16.69
N ASN A 128 0.64 0.95 17.54
CA ASN A 128 0.48 0.81 18.97
C ASN A 128 -0.98 1.07 19.40
N HIS A 129 -1.31 0.86 20.67
CA HIS A 129 -2.68 0.97 21.20
C HIS A 129 -3.37 2.33 20.98
N ASP A 130 -2.61 3.42 20.99
CA ASP A 130 -3.15 4.76 20.80
C ASP A 130 -3.01 5.26 19.35
N LEU A 131 -2.60 4.37 18.45
CA LEU A 131 -2.40 4.66 17.04
C LEU A 131 -1.45 5.85 16.79
N SER A 132 -0.61 6.22 17.76
CA SER A 132 0.39 7.29 17.60
C SER A 132 1.60 6.81 16.80
N PHE A 133 1.88 5.51 16.84
CA PHE A 133 2.85 4.85 15.97
C PHE A 133 2.14 4.17 14.81
N PHE A 134 2.68 4.34 13.62
CA PHE A 134 2.24 3.69 12.40
C PHE A 134 3.46 3.36 11.56
N ASN A 135 3.57 2.11 11.14
CA ASN A 135 4.58 1.66 10.19
C ASN A 135 3.93 0.78 9.14
N HIS A 136 4.15 1.10 7.87
CA HIS A 136 3.67 0.33 6.72
C HIS A 136 4.89 -0.12 5.92
N ILE A 137 5.15 -1.41 5.97
CA ILE A 137 6.33 -2.06 5.38
C ILE A 137 5.93 -3.30 4.59
N HIS A 138 6.83 -3.79 3.75
CA HIS A 138 6.55 -4.89 2.84
C HIS A 138 7.56 -6.01 3.07
N PRO A 139 7.16 -7.10 3.75
CA PRO A 139 8.00 -8.25 3.99
C PRO A 139 8.36 -8.99 2.70
N GLU A 140 9.52 -9.63 2.72
CA GLU A 140 10.00 -10.48 1.64
C GLU A 140 9.56 -11.93 1.85
N PHE A 141 8.97 -12.54 0.83
CA PHE A 141 8.57 -13.95 0.85
C PHE A 141 9.81 -14.86 0.79
N LYS A 142 9.92 -15.77 1.72
CA LYS A 142 11.04 -16.73 1.86
C LYS A 142 10.69 -18.16 1.45
N GLY A 143 9.43 -18.42 1.09
CA GLY A 143 8.91 -19.77 0.85
C GLY A 143 8.22 -20.34 2.09
N ASP A 144 7.56 -21.47 1.94
CA ASP A 144 6.88 -22.22 3.00
C ASP A 144 5.98 -21.35 3.90
N GLY A 145 5.20 -20.43 3.25
CA GLY A 145 4.29 -19.53 3.95
C GLY A 145 4.97 -18.47 4.80
N THR A 146 6.30 -18.34 4.69
CA THR A 146 7.11 -17.46 5.53
C THR A 146 7.46 -16.16 4.82
N PHE A 147 7.27 -15.04 5.52
CA PHE A 147 7.77 -13.72 5.13
C PHE A 147 8.66 -13.17 6.23
N THR A 148 9.66 -12.36 5.88
CA THR A 148 10.52 -11.67 6.84
C THR A 148 10.71 -10.20 6.50
N VAL A 149 10.90 -9.38 7.52
CA VAL A 149 11.22 -7.95 7.37
C VAL A 149 11.95 -7.44 8.60
N ASN A 150 12.91 -6.55 8.40
CA ASN A 150 13.52 -5.82 9.50
C ASN A 150 12.62 -4.65 9.92
N THR A 151 12.43 -4.48 11.21
CA THR A 151 11.65 -3.40 11.80
C THR A 151 12.23 -2.97 13.15
N SER A 152 11.78 -1.83 13.64
CA SER A 152 12.11 -1.34 14.98
C SER A 152 10.89 -0.68 15.62
N PHE A 153 10.86 -0.68 16.94
CA PHE A 153 9.77 -0.14 17.74
C PHE A 153 10.30 1.02 18.61
N PRO A 154 9.68 2.20 18.62
CA PRO A 154 10.21 3.36 19.35
C PRO A 154 10.05 3.28 20.89
N ALA A 155 9.21 2.36 21.38
CA ALA A 155 8.95 2.18 22.79
C ALA A 155 8.55 0.73 23.09
N GLY A 156 8.63 0.32 24.35
CA GLY A 156 8.02 -0.93 24.81
C GLY A 156 6.49 -0.82 24.84
N GLY A 157 5.82 -1.95 25.05
CA GLY A 157 4.38 -2.06 25.07
C GLY A 157 3.86 -3.06 24.05
N GLU A 158 2.55 -3.02 23.80
CA GLU A 158 1.90 -3.89 22.84
C GLU A 158 1.68 -3.16 21.52
N TYR A 159 1.96 -3.87 20.42
CA TYR A 159 1.75 -3.41 19.07
C TYR A 159 0.86 -4.39 18.33
N LYS A 160 -0.14 -3.88 17.61
CA LYS A 160 -0.95 -4.71 16.71
C LYS A 160 -0.28 -4.76 15.35
N VAL A 161 -0.07 -5.96 14.86
CA VAL A 161 0.53 -6.23 13.56
C VAL A 161 -0.54 -6.82 12.68
N PHE A 162 -0.76 -6.20 11.51
CA PHE A 162 -1.69 -6.66 10.49
C PHE A 162 -0.90 -7.16 9.29
N ALA A 163 -1.25 -8.35 8.82
CA ALA A 163 -0.80 -8.90 7.56
C ALA A 163 -1.97 -8.86 6.57
N ASP A 164 -1.85 -8.06 5.52
CA ASP A 164 -2.83 -7.90 4.45
C ASP A 164 -2.29 -8.50 3.16
N PHE A 165 -2.96 -9.53 2.62
CA PHE A 165 -2.47 -10.33 1.50
C PHE A 165 -3.61 -11.02 0.74
N ILE A 166 -3.32 -11.53 -0.45
CA ILE A 166 -4.27 -12.31 -1.26
C ILE A 166 -3.65 -13.69 -1.50
N PRO A 167 -4.16 -14.77 -0.86
CA PRO A 167 -3.77 -16.12 -1.24
C PRO A 167 -4.25 -16.40 -2.66
N THR A 168 -3.42 -17.01 -3.50
CA THR A 168 -3.81 -17.28 -4.89
C THR A 168 -5.08 -18.11 -4.95
N GLY A 169 -6.09 -17.57 -5.64
CA GLY A 169 -7.43 -18.15 -5.73
C GLY A 169 -8.34 -17.88 -4.53
N GLY A 170 -7.86 -17.15 -3.52
CA GLY A 170 -8.63 -16.69 -2.37
C GLY A 170 -9.15 -15.27 -2.50
N ALA A 171 -9.72 -14.75 -1.42
CA ALA A 171 -10.09 -13.35 -1.26
C ALA A 171 -8.96 -12.56 -0.60
N ASN A 172 -9.01 -11.22 -0.70
CA ASN A 172 -8.15 -10.37 0.10
C ASN A 172 -8.40 -10.64 1.60
N SER A 173 -7.33 -10.86 2.33
CA SER A 173 -7.35 -11.34 3.71
C SER A 173 -6.47 -10.46 4.58
N THR A 174 -7.02 -9.97 5.69
CA THR A 174 -6.27 -9.22 6.70
C THR A 174 -6.35 -9.96 8.03
N LEU A 175 -5.22 -10.50 8.47
CA LEU A 175 -5.07 -11.17 9.77
C LEU A 175 -4.20 -10.33 10.69
N SER A 176 -4.44 -10.41 11.99
CA SER A 176 -3.66 -9.59 12.94
C SER A 176 -3.50 -10.23 14.31
N GLU A 177 -2.39 -9.90 14.98
CA GLU A 177 -2.13 -10.26 16.37
C GLU A 177 -1.48 -9.08 17.13
N TRP A 178 -1.61 -9.12 18.46
CA TRP A 178 -0.87 -8.25 19.34
C TRP A 178 0.49 -8.89 19.68
N VAL A 179 1.58 -8.15 19.44
CA VAL A 179 2.94 -8.56 19.80
C VAL A 179 3.46 -7.66 20.92
N LYS A 180 4.23 -8.26 21.82
CA LYS A 180 4.84 -7.53 22.95
C LYS A 180 6.25 -7.09 22.58
N VAL A 181 6.56 -5.82 22.89
CA VAL A 181 7.88 -5.22 22.77
C VAL A 181 8.41 -4.89 24.15
N GLU A 182 9.59 -5.40 24.50
CA GLU A 182 10.26 -5.11 25.77
C GLU A 182 10.79 -3.69 25.79
N GLY A 183 10.71 -3.05 26.97
CA GLY A 183 11.21 -1.70 27.19
C GLY A 183 10.22 -0.80 27.92
N LYS A 184 10.57 0.47 28.01
CA LYS A 184 9.70 1.48 28.64
C LYS A 184 8.57 1.83 27.68
N GLU A 185 7.34 1.73 28.15
CA GLU A 185 6.15 2.13 27.40
C GLU A 185 6.12 3.65 27.19
N SER A 186 5.58 4.06 26.03
CA SER A 186 5.24 5.46 25.76
C SER A 186 3.99 5.86 26.55
N LYS A 187 3.81 7.17 26.75
CA LYS A 187 2.54 7.68 27.27
C LYS A 187 1.48 7.56 26.18
N HIS A 188 0.34 7.01 26.55
CA HIS A 188 -0.80 6.94 25.64
C HIS A 188 -1.39 8.32 25.38
N ALA A 189 -1.60 8.64 24.10
CA ALA A 189 -2.31 9.82 23.67
C ALA A 189 -3.79 9.50 23.40
N ALA A 190 -4.68 10.43 23.71
CA ALA A 190 -6.09 10.25 23.38
C ALA A 190 -6.30 10.33 21.85
N ILE A 191 -7.00 9.34 21.28
CA ILE A 191 -7.43 9.38 19.88
C ILE A 191 -8.72 10.20 19.84
N THR A 192 -8.61 11.44 19.35
CA THR A 192 -9.73 12.42 19.35
C THR A 192 -10.01 12.86 17.92
N PRO A 193 -11.28 12.79 17.46
CA PRO A 193 -11.67 13.31 16.16
C PRO A 193 -11.28 14.77 15.97
N GLU A 194 -10.83 15.10 14.78
CA GLU A 194 -10.33 16.43 14.44
C GLU A 194 -11.46 17.30 13.91
N GLY A 195 -11.57 18.53 14.45
CA GLY A 195 -12.59 19.49 14.00
C GLY A 195 -12.25 20.10 12.64
N LYS A 196 -10.99 20.02 12.20
CA LYS A 196 -10.53 20.48 10.90
C LYS A 196 -9.54 19.46 10.33
N LEU A 197 -9.88 18.90 9.19
CA LEU A 197 -9.09 17.87 8.53
C LEU A 197 -8.08 18.48 7.55
N VAL A 198 -7.20 19.34 8.07
CA VAL A 198 -6.12 19.98 7.31
C VAL A 198 -4.83 19.84 8.10
N LYS A 199 -3.80 19.31 7.46
CA LYS A 199 -2.48 19.10 8.07
C LYS A 199 -1.34 19.49 7.17
N GLU A 200 -0.25 19.91 7.80
CA GLU A 200 1.01 20.16 7.11
C GLU A 200 1.98 19.01 7.39
N VAL A 201 2.58 18.47 6.31
CA VAL A 201 3.63 17.47 6.35
C VAL A 201 4.80 17.98 5.50
N GLY A 202 5.88 18.36 6.16
CA GLY A 202 7.00 19.03 5.50
C GLY A 202 6.54 20.33 4.85
N VAL A 203 6.70 20.43 3.53
CA VAL A 203 6.29 21.61 2.74
C VAL A 203 4.90 21.46 2.12
N LYS A 204 4.16 20.43 2.46
CA LYS A 204 2.87 20.10 1.88
C LYS A 204 1.75 20.35 2.89
N GLU A 205 0.66 20.96 2.44
CA GLU A 205 -0.61 21.03 3.15
C GLU A 205 -1.57 20.04 2.51
N ILE A 206 -2.17 19.21 3.33
CA ILE A 206 -3.12 18.19 2.91
C ILE A 206 -4.45 18.45 3.60
N GLU A 207 -5.51 18.58 2.82
CA GLU A 207 -6.88 18.67 3.28
C GLU A 207 -7.62 17.37 2.94
N LEU A 208 -8.24 16.75 3.92
CA LEU A 208 -9.09 15.58 3.74
C LEU A 208 -10.55 15.98 3.79
N ALA A 209 -11.30 15.61 2.76
CA ALA A 209 -12.76 15.70 2.74
C ALA A 209 -13.37 14.29 2.62
N LEU A 210 -14.45 14.06 3.34
CA LEU A 210 -15.29 12.87 3.24
C LEU A 210 -16.61 13.26 2.59
N SER A 211 -17.11 12.44 1.64
CA SER A 211 -18.42 12.68 1.00
C SER A 211 -19.59 12.45 1.96
N ASP A 212 -19.45 11.52 2.90
CA ASP A 212 -20.40 11.22 3.98
C ASP A 212 -19.64 10.71 5.22
N THR A 213 -20.32 10.66 6.36
CA THR A 213 -19.84 10.08 7.61
C THR A 213 -20.82 9.05 8.20
N LYS A 214 -21.70 8.51 7.37
CA LYS A 214 -22.65 7.46 7.80
C LYS A 214 -22.02 6.07 7.67
N PRO A 215 -22.28 5.18 8.64
CA PRO A 215 -21.86 3.79 8.52
C PRO A 215 -22.65 3.05 7.43
N ASN A 216 -21.99 2.06 6.81
CA ASN A 216 -22.52 1.19 5.75
C ASN A 216 -22.89 1.91 4.43
N GLU A 217 -22.49 3.18 4.30
CA GLU A 217 -22.59 3.92 3.04
C GLU A 217 -21.21 3.95 2.36
N GLU A 218 -21.21 4.06 1.03
CA GLU A 218 -19.97 4.30 0.29
C GLU A 218 -19.50 5.74 0.53
N VAL A 219 -18.26 5.88 0.94
CA VAL A 219 -17.63 7.16 1.25
C VAL A 219 -16.45 7.40 0.32
N THR A 220 -16.46 8.55 -0.35
CA THR A 220 -15.29 9.05 -1.05
C THR A 220 -14.44 9.88 -0.11
N LEU A 221 -13.19 9.47 0.04
CA LEU A 221 -12.14 10.24 0.70
C LEU A 221 -11.41 11.04 -0.37
N THR A 222 -11.35 12.35 -0.23
CA THR A 222 -10.61 13.24 -1.14
C THR A 222 -9.47 13.90 -0.37
N PHE A 223 -8.23 13.57 -0.72
CA PHE A 223 -7.04 14.24 -0.21
C PHE A 223 -6.63 15.31 -1.23
N ASN A 224 -6.85 16.58 -0.91
CA ASN A 224 -6.38 17.71 -1.71
C ASN A 224 -4.99 18.13 -1.21
N ILE A 225 -4.00 18.11 -2.10
CA ILE A 225 -2.61 18.31 -1.76
C ILE A 225 -2.07 19.58 -2.41
N ARG A 226 -1.44 20.43 -1.60
CA ARG A 226 -0.90 21.72 -2.06
C ARG A 226 0.39 22.06 -1.33
N ASP A 227 1.14 23.00 -1.86
CA ASP A 227 2.29 23.57 -1.17
C ASP A 227 1.83 24.39 0.05
N ALA A 228 2.38 24.10 1.22
CA ALA A 228 1.93 24.70 2.48
C ALA A 228 2.10 26.23 2.52
N LYS A 229 3.14 26.75 1.89
CA LYS A 229 3.48 28.18 1.93
C LYS A 229 2.76 28.98 0.84
N THR A 230 2.82 28.48 -0.40
CA THR A 230 2.30 29.22 -1.57
C THR A 230 0.84 28.90 -1.87
N LYS A 231 0.30 27.84 -1.27
CA LYS A 231 -1.04 27.29 -1.50
C LYS A 231 -1.29 26.84 -2.95
N LYS A 232 -0.22 26.76 -3.76
CA LYS A 232 -0.31 26.19 -5.10
C LYS A 232 -0.62 24.70 -5.01
N VAL A 233 -1.51 24.25 -5.87
CA VAL A 233 -1.86 22.82 -5.98
C VAL A 233 -0.64 22.00 -6.42
N ILE A 234 -0.56 20.76 -5.92
CA ILE A 234 0.42 19.76 -6.34
C ILE A 234 -0.36 18.75 -7.20
N ASP A 235 -0.12 18.79 -8.51
CA ASP A 235 -0.80 17.97 -9.53
C ASP A 235 0.16 17.02 -10.25
N ASN A 236 1.35 16.82 -9.67
CA ASN A 236 2.40 15.95 -10.17
C ASN A 236 2.84 14.90 -9.14
N LEU A 237 1.89 14.33 -8.41
CA LEU A 237 2.14 13.16 -7.56
C LEU A 237 2.67 12.02 -8.41
N GLN A 238 3.57 11.27 -7.82
CA GLN A 238 4.13 10.06 -8.41
C GLN A 238 3.36 8.84 -7.90
N PRO A 239 3.24 7.77 -8.71
CA PRO A 239 2.64 6.54 -8.24
C PRO A 239 3.33 6.00 -6.98
N TYR A 240 2.54 5.61 -5.99
CA TYR A 240 2.99 4.90 -4.81
C TYR A 240 2.18 3.61 -4.67
N LEU A 241 2.86 2.48 -4.67
CA LEU A 241 2.25 1.14 -4.70
C LEU A 241 1.26 0.96 -5.86
N GLY A 242 1.67 1.44 -7.05
CA GLY A 242 0.92 1.29 -8.30
C GLY A 242 -0.27 2.24 -8.48
N ALA A 243 -0.52 3.15 -7.52
CA ALA A 243 -1.66 4.07 -7.57
C ALA A 243 -1.26 5.51 -7.18
N VAL A 244 -2.22 6.45 -7.23
CA VAL A 244 -2.03 7.85 -6.80
C VAL A 244 -1.57 7.98 -5.34
N GLY A 245 -1.76 6.95 -4.55
CA GLY A 245 -1.38 6.85 -3.16
C GLY A 245 -1.97 5.59 -2.52
N HIS A 246 -1.71 5.41 -1.24
CA HIS A 246 -2.23 4.30 -0.46
C HIS A 246 -2.86 4.82 0.84
N VAL A 247 -3.98 4.23 1.25
CA VAL A 247 -4.71 4.65 2.45
C VAL A 247 -4.96 3.46 3.34
N VAL A 248 -4.61 3.59 4.62
CA VAL A 248 -4.93 2.63 5.68
C VAL A 248 -5.90 3.28 6.65
N ILE A 249 -6.96 2.57 7.03
CA ILE A 249 -7.95 3.02 8.01
C ILE A 249 -8.10 1.97 9.09
N LEU A 250 -8.00 2.39 10.34
CA LEU A 250 -8.26 1.56 11.51
C LEU A 250 -9.31 2.19 12.41
N SER A 251 -10.17 1.35 12.99
CA SER A 251 -10.99 1.78 14.13
C SER A 251 -10.12 2.16 15.32
N LYS A 252 -10.63 3.02 16.21
CA LYS A 252 -9.92 3.53 17.40
C LYS A 252 -9.32 2.42 18.28
N ASP A 253 -9.98 1.26 18.34
CA ASP A 253 -9.54 0.09 19.11
C ASP A 253 -8.65 -0.86 18.29
N ALA A 254 -8.31 -0.47 17.05
CA ALA A 254 -7.56 -1.28 16.10
C ALA A 254 -8.17 -2.67 15.82
N ASN A 255 -9.48 -2.85 16.00
CA ASN A 255 -10.15 -4.12 15.73
C ASN A 255 -10.67 -4.23 14.30
N GLN A 256 -10.85 -3.11 13.62
CA GLN A 256 -11.29 -3.06 12.24
C GLN A 256 -10.20 -2.42 11.37
N TYR A 257 -9.82 -3.13 10.34
CA TYR A 257 -8.99 -2.67 9.25
C TYR A 257 -9.90 -2.53 8.02
N LEU A 258 -9.95 -1.36 7.42
CA LEU A 258 -10.80 -1.11 6.27
C LEU A 258 -9.98 -1.06 4.99
N HIS A 259 -10.47 -1.79 4.00
CA HIS A 259 -9.95 -1.72 2.65
C HIS A 259 -10.34 -0.40 1.99
N VAL A 260 -9.39 0.18 1.27
CA VAL A 260 -9.56 1.47 0.59
C VAL A 260 -9.02 1.33 -0.82
N HIS A 261 -9.83 1.69 -1.79
CA HIS A 261 -9.48 1.57 -3.19
C HIS A 261 -9.32 2.96 -3.83
N PRO A 262 -8.24 3.21 -4.59
CA PRO A 262 -8.15 4.43 -5.38
C PRO A 262 -9.26 4.44 -6.45
N ILE A 263 -9.95 5.58 -6.59
CA ILE A 263 -10.99 5.74 -7.62
C ILE A 263 -10.35 5.89 -9.01
N ASP A 264 -9.19 6.56 -9.05
CA ASP A 264 -8.36 6.67 -10.25
C ASP A 264 -6.89 6.42 -9.87
N GLU A 265 -6.39 5.24 -10.22
CA GLU A 265 -5.00 4.84 -9.95
C GLU A 265 -3.97 5.74 -10.66
N LYS A 266 -4.35 6.32 -11.81
CA LYS A 266 -3.48 7.13 -12.65
C LYS A 266 -3.54 8.63 -12.33
N ALA A 267 -4.36 9.03 -11.38
CA ALA A 267 -4.42 10.42 -10.96
C ALA A 267 -3.03 10.90 -10.45
N THR A 268 -2.73 12.15 -10.68
CA THR A 268 -1.49 12.81 -10.23
C THR A 268 -1.75 13.96 -9.27
N GLY A 269 -2.98 14.09 -8.76
CA GLY A 269 -3.42 15.19 -7.92
C GLY A 269 -4.11 16.31 -8.72
N PRO A 270 -4.40 17.45 -8.10
CA PRO A 270 -4.21 17.74 -6.67
C PRO A 270 -5.14 16.93 -5.75
N ASP A 271 -6.22 16.37 -6.29
CA ASP A 271 -7.17 15.54 -5.57
C ASP A 271 -6.83 14.06 -5.78
N ALA A 272 -6.40 13.39 -4.73
CA ALA A 272 -6.29 11.95 -4.69
C ALA A 272 -7.56 11.39 -4.02
N LYS A 273 -8.34 10.60 -4.77
CA LYS A 273 -9.66 10.13 -4.34
C LYS A 273 -9.66 8.62 -4.12
N PHE A 274 -10.29 8.22 -3.02
CA PHE A 274 -10.39 6.82 -2.61
C PHE A 274 -11.81 6.48 -2.18
N ALA A 275 -12.24 5.26 -2.43
CA ALA A 275 -13.52 4.72 -1.98
C ALA A 275 -13.35 3.78 -0.80
N THR A 276 -14.22 3.89 0.19
CA THR A 276 -14.29 3.01 1.35
C THR A 276 -15.72 2.95 1.90
N SER A 277 -15.95 2.10 2.89
CA SER A 277 -17.18 2.07 3.69
C SER A 277 -16.82 1.82 5.14
N PHE A 278 -17.41 2.58 6.06
CA PHE A 278 -17.24 2.36 7.48
C PHE A 278 -18.32 1.41 7.99
N PRO A 279 -17.99 0.26 8.59
CA PRO A 279 -18.99 -0.75 8.95
C PRO A 279 -19.87 -0.36 10.15
N GLN A 280 -19.42 0.61 10.96
CA GLN A 280 -20.16 1.08 12.15
C GLN A 280 -19.79 2.52 12.50
N SER A 281 -20.64 3.17 13.29
CA SER A 281 -20.33 4.47 13.88
C SER A 281 -19.14 4.35 14.85
N GLY A 282 -18.33 5.39 14.94
CA GLY A 282 -17.19 5.44 15.83
C GLY A 282 -16.05 6.32 15.34
N THR A 283 -14.98 6.34 16.13
CA THR A 283 -13.75 7.06 15.77
C THR A 283 -12.83 6.17 14.97
N TYR A 284 -12.35 6.68 13.84
CA TYR A 284 -11.39 6.02 12.97
C TYR A 284 -10.16 6.89 12.77
N LYS A 285 -9.00 6.25 12.62
CA LYS A 285 -7.76 6.90 12.22
C LYS A 285 -7.36 6.42 10.84
N LEU A 286 -7.02 7.39 9.98
CA LEU A 286 -6.62 7.17 8.60
C LEU A 286 -5.17 7.63 8.43
N TRP A 287 -4.42 6.95 7.58
CA TRP A 287 -3.10 7.38 7.11
C TRP A 287 -3.11 7.37 5.59
N GLY A 288 -3.04 8.56 4.98
CA GLY A 288 -2.81 8.70 3.56
C GLY A 288 -1.31 8.74 3.28
N GLN A 289 -0.85 7.93 2.35
CA GLN A 289 0.53 7.84 1.91
C GLN A 289 0.63 8.19 0.44
N PHE A 290 1.49 9.14 0.12
CA PHE A 290 1.64 9.68 -1.23
C PHE A 290 3.12 9.86 -1.55
N GLN A 291 3.46 9.85 -2.84
CA GLN A 291 4.81 10.12 -3.30
C GLN A 291 4.88 11.40 -4.13
N HIS A 292 5.84 12.27 -3.80
CA HIS A 292 6.10 13.49 -4.52
C HIS A 292 7.60 13.81 -4.51
N ASN A 293 8.17 14.12 -5.68
CA ASN A 293 9.60 14.39 -5.86
C ASN A 293 10.52 13.26 -5.32
N GLY A 294 10.10 12.00 -5.51
CA GLY A 294 10.86 10.83 -5.05
C GLY A 294 10.74 10.51 -3.56
N GLU A 295 10.00 11.32 -2.79
CA GLU A 295 9.81 11.12 -1.35
C GLU A 295 8.39 10.67 -1.04
N VAL A 296 8.26 9.60 -0.25
CA VAL A 296 6.98 9.16 0.31
C VAL A 296 6.71 9.94 1.60
N PHE A 297 5.50 10.48 1.72
CA PHE A 297 5.04 11.14 2.94
C PHE A 297 3.73 10.54 3.42
N THR A 298 3.55 10.50 4.74
CA THR A 298 2.35 9.96 5.40
C THR A 298 1.65 11.07 6.16
N VAL A 299 0.33 11.20 5.96
CA VAL A 299 -0.51 12.15 6.68
C VAL A 299 -1.60 11.42 7.45
N PRO A 300 -1.63 11.52 8.79
CA PRO A 300 -2.68 10.92 9.60
C PRO A 300 -3.86 11.88 9.80
N PHE A 301 -5.10 11.33 9.85
CA PHE A 301 -6.30 12.04 10.27
C PHE A 301 -7.12 11.18 11.23
N VAL A 302 -7.87 11.83 12.12
CA VAL A 302 -8.84 11.16 13.00
C VAL A 302 -10.22 11.72 12.71
N VAL A 303 -11.13 10.83 12.30
CA VAL A 303 -12.49 11.16 11.91
C VAL A 303 -13.52 10.50 12.82
N ASP A 304 -14.73 11.07 12.86
CA ASP A 304 -15.87 10.52 13.56
C ASP A 304 -16.97 10.16 12.57
N VAL A 305 -17.39 8.90 12.58
CA VAL A 305 -18.45 8.33 11.75
C VAL A 305 -19.71 8.22 12.58
N ARG A 306 -20.84 8.75 12.11
CA ARG A 306 -22.09 8.92 12.89
C ARG A 306 -23.28 8.33 12.18
#